data_f45fe65ae3208c6052bb0bc65c56a2d3
#
_entry.id   f45fe65ae3208c6052bb0bc65c56a2d3
#
_cell.length_a   1.000
_cell.length_b   1.000
_cell.length_c   1.000
_cell.angle_alpha   90.00
_cell.angle_beta   90.00
_cell.angle_gamma   90.00
#
_symmetry.space_group_name_H-M   'P 1'
#
loop_
_entity.id
_entity.type
_entity.pdbx_description
1 polymer ?
#
loop_
_entity_poly.entity_id
_entity_poly.type
_entity_poly.pdbx_seq_one_letter_code
_entity_poly.pdbx_strand_id
1 'polypeptide(L)'
;MPRSFNQKLKILYLMKAFEEKTDREHPISVAEIIKYMDSYGISVERKAVYDDIETLRVFGMKIENRRGRPSGYFLADRKFELPELKILMDAVQSSRFLTQKQSRELLRKLESLTSASEARKLQYQTYTVPGVKSPNNEVYQNIQGIYDAIAENHQIGFLYYEWDFSKNLKQKRGGERYRV
;
A
#
# COMPACT_ATOMS: atom_id res chain seq x y z
N MET A 1 24.29 -32.94 -2.24
CA MET A 1 23.10 -32.75 -1.40
C MET A 1 22.06 -31.97 -2.19
N PRO A 2 20.82 -32.43 -2.29
CA PRO A 2 19.80 -31.65 -3.00
C PRO A 2 19.61 -30.33 -2.27
N ARG A 3 19.80 -29.21 -2.98
CA ARG A 3 19.46 -27.87 -2.45
C ARG A 3 17.98 -27.87 -2.08
N SER A 4 17.65 -27.66 -0.82
CA SER A 4 16.26 -27.64 -0.40
C SER A 4 15.51 -26.58 -1.22
N PHE A 5 14.31 -26.92 -1.67
CA PHE A 5 13.42 -26.05 -2.46
C PHE A 5 13.24 -24.68 -1.79
N ASN A 6 13.31 -24.62 -0.47
CA ASN A 6 13.13 -23.41 0.33
C ASN A 6 14.36 -22.47 0.36
N GLN A 7 15.55 -22.89 -0.07
CA GLN A 7 16.72 -21.99 -0.03
C GLN A 7 16.63 -20.81 -0.98
N LYS A 8 15.96 -20.96 -2.12
CA LYS A 8 15.72 -19.84 -3.05
C LYS A 8 14.72 -18.83 -2.50
N LEU A 9 13.77 -19.28 -1.68
CA LEU A 9 12.76 -18.43 -1.06
C LEU A 9 13.31 -17.71 0.19
N LYS A 10 14.42 -18.16 0.75
CA LYS A 10 15.00 -17.62 1.98
C LYS A 10 15.20 -16.11 1.90
N ILE A 11 15.89 -15.65 0.87
CA ILE A 11 16.21 -14.23 0.72
C ILE A 11 14.95 -13.37 0.46
N LEU A 12 13.94 -13.91 -0.22
CA LEU A 12 12.66 -13.23 -0.45
C LEU A 12 11.88 -13.06 0.85
N TYR A 13 11.86 -14.09 1.71
CA TYR A 13 11.24 -13.96 3.04
C TYR A 13 12.02 -13.02 3.95
N LEU A 14 13.35 -12.98 3.84
CA LEU A 14 14.16 -12.01 4.58
C LEU A 14 13.84 -10.58 4.14
N MET A 15 13.78 -10.34 2.83
CA MET A 15 13.36 -9.06 2.26
C MET A 15 11.98 -8.65 2.78
N LYS A 16 11.02 -9.56 2.73
CA LYS A 16 9.67 -9.37 3.24
C LYS A 16 9.64 -9.05 4.73
N ALA A 17 10.49 -9.72 5.53
CA ALA A 17 10.62 -9.41 6.96
C ALA A 17 11.08 -7.96 7.19
N PHE A 18 12.05 -7.48 6.42
CA PHE A 18 12.50 -6.10 6.50
C PHE A 18 11.43 -5.10 6.08
N GLU A 19 10.70 -5.37 5.03
CA GLU A 19 9.64 -4.49 4.54
C GLU A 19 8.45 -4.40 5.51
N GLU A 20 8.00 -5.53 6.04
CA GLU A 20 6.76 -5.61 6.82
C GLU A 20 6.98 -5.40 8.33
N LYS A 21 8.12 -5.83 8.87
CA LYS A 21 8.32 -5.92 10.32
C LYS A 21 9.21 -4.85 10.91
N THR A 22 9.99 -4.15 10.08
CA THR A 22 11.03 -3.26 10.61
C THR A 22 10.82 -1.81 10.23
N ASP A 23 11.18 -0.94 11.11
CA ASP A 23 11.39 0.48 10.94
C ASP A 23 12.47 0.95 11.93
N ARG A 24 12.80 2.24 11.91
CA ARG A 24 13.87 2.80 12.77
C ARG A 24 13.60 2.58 14.25
N GLU A 25 12.34 2.54 14.69
CA GLU A 25 11.98 2.36 16.11
C GLU A 25 11.82 0.87 16.46
N HIS A 26 11.55 0.03 15.46
CA HIS A 26 11.31 -1.41 15.62
C HIS A 26 12.32 -2.22 14.77
N PRO A 27 13.62 -2.19 15.13
CA PRO A 27 14.60 -3.07 14.49
C PRO A 27 14.35 -4.52 14.87
N ILE A 28 14.72 -5.46 14.00
CA ILE A 28 14.60 -6.90 14.21
C ILE A 28 15.97 -7.51 14.51
N SER A 29 16.08 -8.30 15.57
CA SER A 29 17.29 -9.03 15.90
C SER A 29 17.47 -10.27 14.99
N VAL A 30 18.71 -10.79 14.88
CA VAL A 30 18.98 -12.03 14.13
C VAL A 30 18.20 -13.21 14.70
N ALA A 31 17.99 -13.28 16.00
CA ALA A 31 17.19 -14.33 16.62
C ALA A 31 15.71 -14.27 16.19
N GLU A 32 15.15 -13.08 16.09
CA GLU A 32 13.78 -12.87 15.61
C GLU A 32 13.66 -13.16 14.10
N ILE A 33 14.69 -12.83 13.31
CA ILE A 33 14.75 -13.20 11.90
C ILE A 33 14.71 -14.73 11.74
N ILE A 34 15.52 -15.45 12.50
CA ILE A 34 15.54 -16.92 12.49
C ILE A 34 14.16 -17.46 12.83
N LYS A 35 13.56 -16.98 13.92
CA LYS A 35 12.20 -17.38 14.34
C LYS A 35 11.14 -17.08 13.26
N TYR A 36 11.26 -15.93 12.59
CA TYR A 36 10.37 -15.58 11.48
C TYR A 36 10.53 -16.55 10.32
N MET A 37 11.77 -16.89 9.94
CA MET A 37 12.06 -17.87 8.88
C MET A 37 11.55 -19.27 9.24
N ASP A 38 11.74 -19.71 10.46
CA ASP A 38 11.24 -20.99 10.95
C ASP A 38 9.71 -21.10 10.84
N SER A 39 8.97 -20.00 11.03
CA SER A 39 7.52 -20.00 10.87
C SER A 39 7.05 -20.29 9.43
N TYR A 40 7.94 -20.15 8.46
CA TYR A 40 7.74 -20.54 7.04
C TYR A 40 8.40 -21.87 6.68
N GLY A 41 8.88 -22.63 7.67
CA GLY A 41 9.58 -23.91 7.45
C GLY A 41 10.97 -23.74 6.83
N ILE A 42 11.60 -22.57 6.98
CA ILE A 42 12.92 -22.25 6.45
C ILE A 42 13.91 -22.20 7.62
N SER A 43 14.65 -23.28 7.80
CA SER A 43 15.72 -23.33 8.80
C SER A 43 16.96 -22.58 8.28
N VAL A 44 17.48 -21.65 9.08
CA VAL A 44 18.64 -20.81 8.74
C VAL A 44 19.60 -20.72 9.91
N GLU A 45 20.88 -20.79 9.58
CA GLU A 45 21.95 -20.56 10.55
C GLU A 45 22.23 -19.06 10.70
N ARG A 46 22.65 -18.66 11.89
CA ARG A 46 22.95 -17.26 12.22
C ARG A 46 23.95 -16.63 11.25
N LYS A 47 24.98 -17.36 10.84
CA LYS A 47 25.99 -16.87 9.88
C LYS A 47 25.36 -16.57 8.51
N ALA A 48 24.51 -17.49 8.05
CA ALA A 48 23.82 -17.30 6.76
C ALA A 48 22.87 -16.08 6.75
N VAL A 49 22.30 -15.70 7.90
CA VAL A 49 21.48 -14.48 8.00
C VAL A 49 22.31 -13.22 7.75
N TYR A 50 23.54 -13.17 8.28
CA TYR A 50 24.43 -12.04 8.03
C TYR A 50 24.82 -11.92 6.55
N ASP A 51 25.18 -13.07 5.92
CA ASP A 51 25.53 -13.12 4.52
C ASP A 51 24.34 -12.71 3.62
N ASP A 52 23.12 -13.12 3.99
CA ASP A 52 21.90 -12.73 3.28
C ASP A 52 21.58 -11.23 3.44
N ILE A 53 21.81 -10.64 4.61
CA ILE A 53 21.65 -9.21 4.85
C ILE A 53 22.63 -8.42 3.94
N GLU A 54 23.89 -8.85 3.85
CA GLU A 54 24.86 -8.20 2.95
C GLU A 54 24.43 -8.35 1.48
N THR A 55 23.88 -9.50 1.10
CA THR A 55 23.34 -9.72 -0.25
C THR A 55 22.19 -8.73 -0.55
N LEU A 56 21.27 -8.50 0.39
CA LEU A 56 20.20 -7.52 0.24
C LEU A 56 20.72 -6.08 0.16
N ARG A 57 21.79 -5.76 0.88
CA ARG A 57 22.48 -4.47 0.77
C ARG A 57 23.08 -4.26 -0.61
N VAL A 58 23.76 -5.27 -1.14
CA VAL A 58 24.31 -5.25 -2.51
C VAL A 58 23.18 -5.13 -3.55
N PHE A 59 22.01 -5.75 -3.30
CA PHE A 59 20.83 -5.61 -4.14
C PHE A 59 20.24 -4.19 -4.14
N GLY A 60 20.62 -3.34 -3.16
CA GLY A 60 20.21 -1.94 -3.06
C GLY A 60 19.27 -1.62 -1.89
N MET A 61 18.98 -2.59 -1.02
CA MET A 61 18.21 -2.31 0.19
C MET A 61 19.07 -1.61 1.25
N LYS A 62 18.66 -0.47 1.71
CA LYS A 62 19.36 0.26 2.78
C LYS A 62 19.02 -0.31 4.14
N ILE A 63 19.66 -1.42 4.49
CA ILE A 63 19.49 -2.08 5.79
C ILE A 63 20.55 -1.56 6.76
N GLU A 64 20.08 -0.88 7.81
CA GLU A 64 20.94 -0.35 8.88
C GLU A 64 20.90 -1.22 10.12
N ASN A 65 21.94 -1.08 10.95
CA ASN A 65 22.02 -1.74 12.26
C ASN A 65 21.89 -0.69 13.35
N ARG A 66 20.84 -0.80 14.17
CA ARG A 66 20.65 0.03 15.36
C ARG A 66 21.36 -0.61 16.56
N ARG A 67 22.25 0.16 17.16
CA ARG A 67 22.90 -0.17 18.45
C ARG A 67 22.08 0.41 19.60
N GLY A 68 22.03 -0.28 20.72
CA GLY A 68 21.25 0.16 21.91
C GLY A 68 20.02 -0.70 22.14
N ARG A 69 19.01 -0.17 22.84
CA ARG A 69 17.75 -0.90 23.14
C ARG A 69 16.57 -0.16 22.49
N PRO A 70 15.80 -0.81 21.63
CA PRO A 70 16.03 -2.12 21.00
C PRO A 70 17.19 -2.10 20.00
N SER A 71 17.90 -3.22 19.86
CA SER A 71 19.00 -3.39 18.90
C SER A 71 18.61 -4.37 17.80
N GLY A 72 19.12 -4.17 16.59
CA GLY A 72 18.86 -5.05 15.46
C GLY A 72 18.96 -4.34 14.13
N TYR A 73 18.51 -5.01 13.09
CA TYR A 73 18.53 -4.51 11.72
C TYR A 73 17.17 -3.95 11.34
N PHE A 74 17.15 -2.92 10.51
CA PHE A 74 15.91 -2.33 9.99
C PHE A 74 16.13 -1.76 8.59
N LEU A 75 15.05 -1.69 7.82
CA LEU A 75 15.03 -1.03 6.53
C LEU A 75 14.95 0.48 6.74
N ALA A 76 16.03 1.19 6.38
CA ALA A 76 16.16 2.63 6.63
C ALA A 76 15.56 3.49 5.51
N ASP A 77 15.48 2.96 4.29
CA ASP A 77 15.00 3.69 3.12
C ASP A 77 13.77 3.00 2.54
N ARG A 78 12.70 3.74 2.41
CA ARG A 78 11.42 3.28 1.86
C ARG A 78 11.02 4.17 0.69
N LYS A 79 10.17 3.65 -0.19
CA LYS A 79 9.66 4.40 -1.36
C LYS A 79 8.88 5.66 -0.95
N PHE A 80 8.27 5.62 0.22
CA PHE A 80 7.52 6.73 0.80
C PHE A 80 7.89 6.91 2.27
N GLU A 81 8.06 8.15 2.66
CA GLU A 81 8.15 8.52 4.07
C GLU A 81 6.78 8.53 4.74
N LEU A 82 6.75 8.40 6.06
CA LEU A 82 5.49 8.34 6.82
C LEU A 82 4.58 9.56 6.60
N PRO A 83 5.10 10.82 6.55
CA PRO A 83 4.28 11.99 6.24
C PRO A 83 3.67 11.95 4.84
N GLU A 84 4.40 11.43 3.85
CA GLU A 84 3.92 11.31 2.47
C GLU A 84 2.76 10.30 2.38
N LEU A 85 2.92 9.13 3.03
CA LEU A 85 1.84 8.15 3.14
C LEU A 85 0.61 8.74 3.83
N LYS A 86 0.79 9.54 4.87
CA LYS A 86 -0.30 10.21 5.56
C LYS A 86 -1.08 11.14 4.61
N ILE A 87 -0.39 11.95 3.82
CA ILE A 87 -1.01 12.83 2.83
C ILE A 87 -1.82 12.03 1.81
N LEU A 88 -1.24 10.92 1.29
CA LEU A 88 -1.93 10.04 0.34
C LEU A 88 -3.17 9.39 0.96
N MET A 89 -3.09 8.93 2.20
CA MET A 89 -4.22 8.33 2.92
C MET A 89 -5.33 9.34 3.16
N ASP A 90 -5.00 10.57 3.54
CA ASP A 90 -5.97 11.66 3.75
C ASP A 90 -6.65 12.04 2.42
N ALA A 91 -5.91 12.08 1.31
CA ALA A 91 -6.46 12.31 -0.02
C ALA A 91 -7.47 11.21 -0.43
N VAL A 92 -7.14 9.93 -0.20
CA VAL A 92 -8.06 8.81 -0.45
C VAL A 92 -9.31 8.92 0.42
N GLN A 93 -9.14 9.31 1.68
CA GLN A 93 -10.23 9.38 2.64
C GLN A 93 -11.18 10.54 2.36
N SER A 94 -10.66 11.70 1.98
CA SER A 94 -11.45 12.90 1.63
C SER A 94 -12.07 12.81 0.24
N SER A 95 -11.61 11.89 -0.61
CA SER A 95 -12.15 11.72 -1.97
C SER A 95 -13.62 11.36 -1.95
N ARG A 96 -14.45 12.21 -2.57
CA ARG A 96 -15.88 11.98 -2.76
C ARG A 96 -16.18 11.06 -3.95
N PHE A 97 -15.22 10.82 -4.81
CA PHE A 97 -15.38 9.97 -6.00
C PHE A 97 -15.35 8.49 -5.66
N LEU A 98 -14.65 8.11 -4.60
CA LEU A 98 -14.49 6.73 -4.19
C LEU A 98 -15.64 6.26 -3.32
N THR A 99 -16.06 5.01 -3.55
CA THR A 99 -16.97 4.34 -2.63
C THR A 99 -16.25 4.00 -1.32
N GLN A 100 -17.01 3.71 -0.28
CA GLN A 100 -16.46 3.28 1.01
C GLN A 100 -15.58 2.01 0.89
N LYS A 101 -15.98 1.08 0.01
CA LYS A 101 -15.23 -0.15 -0.25
C LYS A 101 -13.89 0.16 -0.93
N GLN A 102 -13.92 0.93 -2.01
CA GLN A 102 -12.71 1.32 -2.75
C GLN A 102 -11.73 2.12 -1.89
N SER A 103 -12.22 3.04 -1.07
CA SER A 103 -11.37 3.78 -0.14
C SER A 103 -10.67 2.85 0.84
N ARG A 104 -11.37 1.90 1.44
CA ARG A 104 -10.76 0.91 2.36
C ARG A 104 -9.72 0.03 1.69
N GLU A 105 -9.98 -0.39 0.46
CA GLU A 105 -9.02 -1.20 -0.31
C GLU A 105 -7.75 -0.43 -0.65
N LEU A 106 -7.87 0.85 -1.05
CA LEU A 106 -6.73 1.72 -1.32
C LEU A 106 -5.94 2.02 -0.05
N LEU A 107 -6.60 2.32 1.07
CA LEU A 107 -5.93 2.55 2.35
C LEU A 107 -5.10 1.33 2.77
N ARG A 108 -5.63 0.12 2.66
CA ARG A 108 -4.88 -1.11 2.95
C ARG A 108 -3.63 -1.27 2.06
N LYS A 109 -3.73 -0.90 0.78
CA LYS A 109 -2.58 -0.92 -0.13
C LYS A 109 -1.52 0.11 0.28
N LEU A 110 -1.92 1.31 0.68
CA LEU A 110 -0.99 2.33 1.19
C LEU A 110 -0.34 1.88 2.52
N GLU A 111 -1.12 1.30 3.43
CA GLU A 111 -0.60 0.73 4.68
C GLU A 111 0.47 -0.35 4.43
N SER A 112 0.35 -1.14 3.38
CA SER A 112 1.34 -2.17 3.04
C SER A 112 2.67 -1.63 2.50
N LEU A 113 2.79 -0.33 2.25
CA LEU A 113 4.03 0.32 1.81
C LEU A 113 4.96 0.69 2.98
N THR A 114 4.51 0.51 4.21
CA THR A 114 5.30 0.79 5.42
C THR A 114 5.33 -0.42 6.37
N SER A 115 6.03 -0.29 7.50
CA SER A 115 6.05 -1.36 8.52
C SER A 115 4.68 -1.52 9.17
N ALA A 116 4.41 -2.72 9.70
CA ALA A 116 3.18 -2.98 10.44
C ALA A 116 3.00 -2.06 11.68
N SER A 117 4.09 -1.58 12.26
CA SER A 117 4.06 -0.64 13.39
C SER A 117 3.68 0.77 12.93
N GLU A 118 4.30 1.25 11.87
CA GLU A 118 4.00 2.56 11.27
C GLU A 118 2.59 2.59 10.68
N ALA A 119 2.16 1.52 10.02
CA ALA A 119 0.80 1.38 9.52
C ALA A 119 -0.26 1.55 10.62
N ARG A 120 -0.02 0.96 11.79
CA ARG A 120 -0.91 1.16 12.96
C ARG A 120 -0.94 2.63 13.41
N LYS A 121 0.20 3.31 13.45
CA LYS A 121 0.25 4.76 13.80
C LYS A 121 -0.58 5.58 12.81
N LEU A 122 -0.50 5.27 11.51
CA LEU A 122 -1.28 5.93 10.47
C LEU A 122 -2.79 5.70 10.66
N GLN A 123 -3.20 4.47 10.98
CA GLN A 123 -4.61 4.14 11.23
C GLN A 123 -5.20 4.94 12.41
N TYR A 124 -4.46 5.09 13.51
CA TYR A 124 -4.91 5.89 14.67
C TYR A 124 -5.04 7.40 14.35
N GLN A 125 -4.25 7.90 13.42
CA GLN A 125 -4.26 9.31 13.03
C GLN A 125 -5.27 9.62 11.92
N THR A 126 -5.80 8.58 11.28
CA THR A 126 -6.74 8.73 10.19
C THR A 126 -8.15 8.86 10.77
N TYR A 127 -8.54 10.08 11.12
CA TYR A 127 -9.92 10.36 11.55
C TYR A 127 -10.86 10.06 10.39
N THR A 128 -11.85 9.21 10.67
CA THR A 128 -12.97 8.98 9.74
C THR A 128 -13.78 10.27 9.68
N VAL A 129 -13.45 11.13 8.74
CA VAL A 129 -14.35 12.24 8.41
C VAL A 129 -15.58 11.59 7.79
N PRO A 130 -16.77 11.74 8.36
CA PRO A 130 -18.00 11.26 7.75
C PRO A 130 -18.24 12.09 6.48
N GLY A 131 -17.57 11.75 5.41
CA GLY A 131 -17.78 12.34 4.10
C GLY A 131 -18.80 11.53 3.33
N VAL A 132 -19.66 12.18 2.60
CA VAL A 132 -20.54 11.50 1.64
C VAL A 132 -19.66 10.87 0.56
N LYS A 133 -19.53 9.55 0.61
CA LYS A 133 -18.84 8.76 -0.42
C LYS A 133 -19.76 8.49 -1.60
N SER A 134 -19.18 8.34 -2.80
CA SER A 134 -19.94 7.99 -3.98
C SER A 134 -20.63 6.63 -3.81
N PRO A 135 -21.88 6.47 -4.20
CA PRO A 135 -22.51 5.18 -4.33
C PRO A 135 -22.08 4.43 -5.61
N ASN A 136 -21.40 5.11 -6.53
CA ASN A 136 -21.04 4.57 -7.84
C ASN A 136 -19.81 3.67 -7.77
N ASN A 137 -19.98 2.38 -8.08
CA ASN A 137 -18.90 1.39 -8.15
C ASN A 137 -18.11 1.44 -9.47
N GLU A 138 -18.61 2.12 -10.49
CA GLU A 138 -18.03 2.17 -11.84
C GLU A 138 -16.99 3.29 -12.01
N VAL A 139 -16.63 3.97 -10.91
CA VAL A 139 -15.73 5.14 -10.95
C VAL A 139 -14.41 4.81 -11.64
N TYR A 140 -13.81 3.65 -11.37
CA TYR A 140 -12.55 3.27 -12.02
C TYR A 140 -12.70 3.04 -13.53
N GLN A 141 -13.80 2.42 -13.95
CA GLN A 141 -14.10 2.19 -15.36
C GLN A 141 -14.33 3.50 -16.08
N ASN A 142 -15.08 4.42 -15.46
CA ASN A 142 -15.33 5.74 -16.02
C ASN A 142 -14.06 6.58 -16.14
N ILE A 143 -13.19 6.55 -15.13
CA ILE A 143 -11.88 7.21 -15.17
C ILE A 143 -11.02 6.62 -16.29
N GLN A 144 -10.94 5.28 -16.39
CA GLN A 144 -10.18 4.63 -17.45
C GLN A 144 -10.71 5.02 -18.83
N GLY A 145 -12.03 4.96 -19.04
CA GLY A 145 -12.63 5.36 -20.33
C GLY A 145 -12.36 6.81 -20.72
N ILE A 146 -12.27 7.72 -19.73
CA ILE A 146 -11.89 9.13 -19.99
C ILE A 146 -10.41 9.21 -20.39
N TYR A 147 -9.51 8.52 -19.69
CA TYR A 147 -8.08 8.53 -20.04
C TYR A 147 -7.82 7.90 -21.43
N ASP A 148 -8.50 6.81 -21.76
CA ASP A 148 -8.37 6.15 -23.05
C ASP A 148 -8.85 7.10 -24.17
N ALA A 149 -9.99 7.77 -23.98
CA ALA A 149 -10.50 8.75 -24.95
C ALA A 149 -9.55 9.94 -25.13
N ILE A 150 -8.95 10.44 -24.05
CA ILE A 150 -7.95 11.53 -24.13
C ILE A 150 -6.72 11.04 -24.90
N ALA A 151 -6.20 9.84 -24.62
CA ALA A 151 -5.02 9.30 -25.26
C ALA A 151 -5.23 9.06 -26.77
N GLU A 152 -6.43 8.67 -27.16
CA GLU A 152 -6.81 8.39 -28.54
C GLU A 152 -7.41 9.61 -29.27
N ASN A 153 -7.50 10.75 -28.60
CA ASN A 153 -8.13 11.98 -29.12
C ASN A 153 -9.57 11.76 -29.56
N HIS A 154 -10.31 10.96 -28.81
CA HIS A 154 -11.71 10.65 -29.06
C HIS A 154 -12.63 11.51 -28.20
N GLN A 155 -13.83 11.77 -28.71
CA GLN A 155 -14.90 12.39 -27.92
C GLN A 155 -15.56 11.39 -26.99
N ILE A 156 -15.92 11.83 -25.79
CA ILE A 156 -16.72 11.04 -24.85
C ILE A 156 -18.18 11.50 -24.86
N GLY A 157 -19.10 10.55 -24.72
CA GLY A 157 -20.51 10.82 -24.53
C GLY A 157 -20.99 10.35 -23.17
N PHE A 158 -21.55 11.24 -22.37
CA PHE A 158 -22.02 10.92 -21.02
C PHE A 158 -23.42 11.44 -20.74
N LEU A 159 -24.11 10.80 -19.80
CA LEU A 159 -25.39 11.23 -19.28
C LEU A 159 -25.15 12.07 -18.02
N TYR A 160 -25.77 13.25 -17.97
CA TYR A 160 -25.68 14.12 -16.81
C TYR A 160 -26.94 13.96 -15.94
N TYR A 161 -26.71 13.72 -14.65
CA TYR A 161 -27.78 13.58 -13.67
C TYR A 161 -27.71 14.75 -12.67
N GLU A 162 -28.86 15.29 -12.30
CA GLU A 162 -29.03 16.28 -11.27
C GLU A 162 -30.06 15.82 -10.23
N TRP A 163 -29.93 16.32 -9.03
CA TRP A 163 -30.92 16.08 -7.98
C TRP A 163 -32.08 17.08 -8.14
N ASP A 164 -33.31 16.59 -8.15
CA ASP A 164 -34.47 17.45 -8.03
C ASP A 164 -34.71 17.90 -6.58
N PHE A 165 -35.66 18.80 -6.38
CA PHE A 165 -36.03 19.31 -5.04
C PHE A 165 -36.52 18.19 -4.10
N SER A 166 -36.98 17.08 -4.65
CA SER A 166 -37.46 15.90 -3.91
C SER A 166 -36.33 14.88 -3.64
N LYS A 167 -35.08 15.23 -3.94
CA LYS A 167 -33.89 14.35 -3.82
C LYS A 167 -33.94 13.10 -4.68
N ASN A 168 -34.63 13.14 -5.84
CA ASN A 168 -34.57 12.11 -6.86
C ASN A 168 -33.53 12.48 -7.91
N LEU A 169 -32.82 11.47 -8.43
CA LEU A 169 -31.89 11.63 -9.54
C LEU A 169 -32.66 11.75 -10.84
N LYS A 170 -32.54 12.88 -11.51
CA LYS A 170 -33.18 13.15 -12.80
C LYS A 170 -32.13 13.37 -13.88
N GLN A 171 -32.36 12.77 -15.04
CA GLN A 171 -31.51 13.02 -16.22
C GLN A 171 -31.74 14.43 -16.75
N LYS A 172 -30.67 15.18 -16.91
CA LYS A 172 -30.69 16.51 -17.52
C LYS A 172 -30.91 16.37 -19.04
N ARG A 173 -31.55 17.37 -19.66
CA ARG A 173 -31.90 17.39 -21.07
C ARG A 173 -32.70 16.18 -21.56
N GLY A 174 -33.60 15.64 -20.75
CA GLY A 174 -34.44 14.52 -21.17
C GLY A 174 -33.70 13.24 -21.51
N GLY A 175 -32.45 13.06 -21.06
CA GLY A 175 -31.65 11.87 -21.32
C GLY A 175 -30.75 11.96 -22.58
N GLU A 176 -30.63 13.11 -23.21
CA GLU A 176 -29.63 13.31 -24.26
C GLU A 176 -28.20 13.24 -23.70
N ARG A 177 -27.31 12.60 -24.49
CA ARG A 177 -25.89 12.51 -24.15
C ARG A 177 -25.17 13.83 -24.41
N TYR A 178 -24.40 14.28 -23.45
CA TYR A 178 -23.41 15.34 -23.66
C TYR A 178 -22.21 14.75 -24.38
N ARG A 179 -21.63 15.49 -25.30
CA ARG A 179 -20.39 15.12 -26.02
C ARG A 179 -19.33 16.17 -25.71
N VAL A 180 -18.14 15.71 -25.37
CA VAL A 180 -16.97 16.54 -25.09
C VAL A 180 -15.77 15.92 -25.78
#